data_4e45e4cae62e97e411720a83cf9171de
#
_entry.id   4e45e4cae62e97e411720a83cf9171de
#
_cell.length_a   1.000
_cell.length_b   1.000
_cell.length_c   1.000
_cell.angle_alpha   90.00
_cell.angle_beta   90.00
_cell.angle_gamma   90.00
#
_symmetry.space_group_name_H-M   'P 1'
#
loop_
_entity.id
_entity.type
_entity.pdbx_description
1 polymer ?
#
loop_
_entity_poly.entity_id
_entity_poly.type
_entity_poly.pdbx_seq_one_letter_code
_entity_poly.pdbx_strand_id
1 'polypeptide(L)'
;VKLKLDLHTHPWEAFNFVPPTVEIAEKIVNQIKSQGIDGIGITDHHNKEWGMELREIIEKHFPGQVVILPGWEIEIRPEANPFAEYQVAELFLPDGGGVFRTYCHPGYYSPEILIEPNIHAIEIDNYIHNWHIRKDQVSEIASEHDLMLMEVSDAHNLENIGLRHTEVDLDELYTRAVPEA
;
A
#
# COMPACT_ATOMS: atom_id res chain seq x y z
N VAL A 1 -13.47 -1.97 14.05
CA VAL A 1 -13.83 -3.02 13.07
C VAL A 1 -12.66 -3.26 12.16
N LYS A 2 -12.20 -4.51 12.05
CA LYS A 2 -11.11 -4.87 11.15
C LYS A 2 -11.62 -5.09 9.73
N LEU A 3 -10.90 -4.52 8.78
CA LEU A 3 -11.11 -4.67 7.35
C LEU A 3 -9.97 -5.47 6.72
N LYS A 4 -10.29 -6.21 5.68
CA LYS A 4 -9.31 -6.91 4.86
C LYS A 4 -8.87 -5.99 3.72
N LEU A 5 -7.66 -5.47 3.80
CA LEU A 5 -7.14 -4.49 2.85
C LEU A 5 -5.84 -4.98 2.20
N ASP A 6 -5.76 -4.87 0.89
CA ASP A 6 -4.53 -5.05 0.13
C ASP A 6 -3.90 -3.67 -0.12
N LEU A 7 -2.95 -3.30 0.74
CA LEU A 7 -2.44 -1.93 0.82
C LEU A 7 -1.24 -1.61 -0.09
N HIS A 8 -0.96 -2.49 -1.06
CA HIS A 8 0.10 -2.25 -2.04
C HIS A 8 -0.32 -2.81 -3.41
N THR A 9 -0.82 -1.94 -4.28
CA THR A 9 -1.28 -2.31 -5.63
C THR A 9 -0.91 -1.25 -6.66
N HIS A 10 -0.75 -1.66 -7.92
CA HIS A 10 -0.39 -0.82 -9.05
C HIS A 10 -1.45 -0.87 -10.17
N PRO A 11 -2.68 -0.40 -9.92
CA PRO A 11 -3.75 -0.50 -10.91
C PRO A 11 -3.55 0.39 -12.14
N TRP A 12 -2.89 1.53 -12.03
CA TRP A 12 -2.54 2.36 -13.18
C TRP A 12 -1.66 1.59 -14.18
N GLU A 13 -0.64 0.91 -13.69
CA GLU A 13 0.20 0.03 -14.51
C GLU A 13 -0.60 -1.16 -15.04
N ALA A 14 -1.46 -1.76 -14.23
CA ALA A 14 -2.33 -2.87 -14.61
C ALA A 14 -3.26 -2.53 -15.80
N PHE A 15 -3.66 -1.28 -15.92
CA PHE A 15 -4.48 -0.76 -17.03
C PHE A 15 -3.69 0.03 -18.07
N ASN A 16 -2.40 -0.30 -18.25
CA ASN A 16 -1.52 0.27 -19.28
C ASN A 16 -1.38 1.79 -19.24
N PHE A 17 -1.32 2.36 -18.02
CA PHE A 17 -1.04 3.78 -17.79
C PHE A 17 -2.07 4.75 -18.41
N VAL A 18 -3.32 4.30 -18.57
CA VAL A 18 -4.42 5.17 -19.04
C VAL A 18 -5.07 5.91 -17.87
N PRO A 19 -5.72 7.06 -18.12
CA PRO A 19 -6.49 7.75 -17.09
C PRO A 19 -7.60 6.87 -16.51
N PRO A 20 -7.98 7.06 -15.24
CA PRO A 20 -9.05 6.27 -14.64
C PRO A 20 -10.41 6.59 -15.28
N THR A 21 -11.22 5.56 -15.45
CA THR A 21 -12.56 5.65 -16.03
C THR A 21 -13.57 4.92 -15.13
N VAL A 22 -14.85 5.14 -15.35
CA VAL A 22 -15.92 4.38 -14.65
C VAL A 22 -15.79 2.88 -14.94
N GLU A 23 -15.44 2.50 -16.16
CA GLU A 23 -15.25 1.09 -16.54
C GLU A 23 -14.08 0.46 -15.77
N ILE A 24 -12.95 1.15 -15.64
CA ILE A 24 -11.81 0.70 -14.84
C ILE A 24 -12.21 0.57 -13.37
N ALA A 25 -12.91 1.57 -12.85
CA ALA A 25 -13.42 1.57 -11.48
C ALA A 25 -14.31 0.36 -11.21
N GLU A 26 -15.23 0.04 -12.11
CA GLU A 26 -16.10 -1.13 -12.00
C GLU A 26 -15.31 -2.44 -11.96
N LYS A 27 -14.32 -2.58 -12.83
CA LYS A 27 -13.44 -3.77 -12.86
C LYS A 27 -12.68 -3.94 -11.54
N ILE A 28 -12.16 -2.85 -10.98
CA ILE A 28 -11.44 -2.88 -9.70
C ILE A 28 -12.39 -3.21 -8.55
N VAL A 29 -13.56 -2.59 -8.49
CA VAL A 29 -14.58 -2.89 -7.47
C VAL A 29 -14.98 -4.37 -7.52
N ASN A 30 -15.22 -4.90 -8.72
CA ASN A 30 -15.57 -6.30 -8.90
C ASN A 30 -14.42 -7.24 -8.48
N GLN A 31 -13.18 -6.91 -8.78
CA GLN A 31 -12.01 -7.69 -8.37
C GLN A 31 -11.88 -7.72 -6.84
N ILE A 32 -11.99 -6.57 -6.17
CA ILE A 32 -11.96 -6.47 -4.71
C ILE A 32 -13.01 -7.39 -4.09
N LYS A 33 -14.25 -7.31 -4.58
CA LYS A 33 -15.36 -8.15 -4.09
C LYS A 33 -15.13 -9.63 -4.37
N SER A 34 -14.63 -9.98 -5.54
CA SER A 34 -14.37 -11.37 -5.92
C SER A 34 -13.31 -12.04 -5.04
N GLN A 35 -12.36 -11.26 -4.53
CA GLN A 35 -11.33 -11.75 -3.60
C GLN A 35 -11.79 -11.77 -2.13
N GLY A 36 -13.00 -11.29 -1.85
CA GLY A 36 -13.53 -11.27 -0.48
C GLY A 36 -12.79 -10.32 0.46
N ILE A 37 -12.18 -9.27 -0.10
CA ILE A 37 -11.56 -8.19 0.67
C ILE A 37 -12.42 -6.94 0.66
N ASP A 38 -12.12 -5.98 1.53
CA ASP A 38 -12.93 -4.79 1.73
C ASP A 38 -12.41 -3.56 0.96
N GLY A 39 -11.13 -3.57 0.56
CA GLY A 39 -10.56 -2.44 -0.15
C GLY A 39 -9.08 -2.60 -0.46
N ILE A 40 -8.52 -1.55 -1.08
CA ILE A 40 -7.13 -1.51 -1.51
C ILE A 40 -6.46 -0.17 -1.22
N GLY A 41 -5.13 -0.20 -1.06
CA GLY A 41 -4.27 0.95 -1.24
C GLY A 41 -3.79 1.02 -2.68
N ILE A 42 -3.87 2.19 -3.30
CA ILE A 42 -3.36 2.43 -4.65
C ILE A 42 -2.01 3.10 -4.51
N THR A 43 -0.95 2.41 -4.92
CA THR A 43 0.42 2.83 -4.67
C THR A 43 1.27 2.77 -5.94
N ASP A 44 0.73 3.23 -7.05
CA ASP A 44 1.47 3.31 -8.31
C ASP A 44 2.75 4.15 -8.16
N HIS A 45 3.80 3.80 -8.90
CA HIS A 45 5.09 4.48 -8.82
C HIS A 45 4.95 5.96 -9.18
N HIS A 46 5.33 6.85 -8.24
CA HIS A 46 5.40 8.30 -8.43
C HIS A 46 4.12 8.99 -8.94
N ASN A 47 2.96 8.32 -8.87
CA ASN A 47 1.68 8.86 -9.35
C ASN A 47 0.58 8.66 -8.30
N LYS A 48 0.42 9.62 -7.41
CA LYS A 48 -0.65 9.62 -6.42
C LYS A 48 -2.00 10.14 -6.95
N GLU A 49 -1.94 10.95 -8.00
CA GLU A 49 -3.10 11.62 -8.59
C GLU A 49 -4.07 10.60 -9.19
N TRP A 50 -3.55 9.57 -9.83
CA TRP A 50 -4.38 8.52 -10.42
C TRP A 50 -5.27 7.82 -9.38
N GLY A 51 -4.70 7.48 -8.23
CA GLY A 51 -5.45 6.87 -7.13
C GLY A 51 -6.50 7.81 -6.53
N MET A 52 -6.19 9.11 -6.44
CA MET A 52 -7.14 10.13 -5.98
C MET A 52 -8.33 10.27 -6.92
N GLU A 53 -8.06 10.35 -8.23
CA GLU A 53 -9.11 10.43 -9.26
C GLU A 53 -9.97 9.15 -9.28
N LEU A 54 -9.34 7.97 -9.19
CA LEU A 54 -10.08 6.71 -9.15
C LEU A 54 -10.99 6.63 -7.92
N ARG A 55 -10.51 7.07 -6.77
CA ARG A 55 -11.31 7.13 -5.55
C ARG A 55 -12.55 7.98 -5.74
N GLU A 56 -12.42 9.18 -6.33
CA GLU A 56 -13.56 10.06 -6.61
C GLU A 56 -14.58 9.40 -7.54
N ILE A 57 -14.13 8.71 -8.58
CA ILE A 57 -15.00 7.97 -9.51
C ILE A 57 -15.75 6.86 -8.76
N ILE A 58 -15.06 6.10 -7.90
CA ILE A 58 -15.67 5.00 -7.13
C ILE A 58 -16.68 5.54 -6.12
N GLU A 59 -16.37 6.61 -5.40
CA GLU A 59 -17.30 7.21 -4.45
C GLU A 59 -18.56 7.74 -5.12
N LYS A 60 -18.43 8.28 -6.33
CA LYS A 60 -19.55 8.80 -7.12
C LYS A 60 -20.42 7.69 -7.70
N HIS A 61 -19.85 6.64 -8.26
CA HIS A 61 -20.57 5.61 -9.04
C HIS A 61 -20.82 4.32 -8.27
N PHE A 62 -20.01 4.01 -7.27
CA PHE A 62 -20.08 2.79 -6.45
C PHE A 62 -20.00 3.10 -4.94
N PRO A 63 -20.83 4.04 -4.44
CA PRO A 63 -20.70 4.55 -3.07
C PRO A 63 -20.84 3.43 -2.04
N GLY A 64 -19.95 3.44 -1.04
CA GLY A 64 -20.00 2.52 0.09
C GLY A 64 -19.69 1.06 -0.21
N GLN A 65 -19.25 0.72 -1.43
CA GLN A 65 -18.99 -0.67 -1.80
C GLN A 65 -17.62 -1.17 -1.40
N VAL A 66 -16.60 -0.32 -1.50
CA VAL A 66 -15.20 -0.66 -1.18
C VAL A 66 -14.48 0.52 -0.56
N VAL A 67 -13.38 0.23 0.13
CA VAL A 67 -12.47 1.26 0.66
C VAL A 67 -11.31 1.45 -0.32
N ILE A 68 -11.06 2.69 -0.71
CA ILE A 68 -9.92 3.07 -1.55
C ILE A 68 -9.06 4.07 -0.79
N LEU A 69 -7.80 3.72 -0.57
CA LEU A 69 -6.81 4.59 0.03
C LEU A 69 -5.80 4.99 -1.05
N PRO A 70 -5.85 6.25 -1.53
CA PRO A 70 -4.92 6.70 -2.57
C PRO A 70 -3.52 6.91 -2.03
N GLY A 71 -2.52 6.75 -2.88
CA GLY A 71 -1.14 6.92 -2.50
C GLY A 71 -0.18 6.73 -3.67
N TRP A 72 1.05 6.46 -3.34
CA TRP A 72 2.11 6.13 -4.30
C TRP A 72 3.21 5.28 -3.66
N GLU A 73 4.02 4.68 -4.50
CA GLU A 73 5.26 4.04 -4.08
C GLU A 73 6.44 4.88 -4.57
N ILE A 74 7.34 5.23 -3.64
CA ILE A 74 8.49 6.09 -3.89
C ILE A 74 9.77 5.48 -3.33
N GLU A 75 10.91 5.84 -3.90
CA GLU A 75 12.23 5.44 -3.41
C GLU A 75 12.68 6.36 -2.28
N ILE A 76 13.25 5.76 -1.24
CA ILE A 76 13.82 6.46 -0.09
C ILE A 76 15.30 6.09 0.02
N ARG A 77 16.14 7.09 0.30
CA ARG A 77 17.52 6.90 0.68
C ARG A 77 17.66 7.23 2.17
N PRO A 78 17.99 6.22 2.99
CA PRO A 78 18.07 6.44 4.43
C PRO A 78 19.22 7.38 4.79
N GLU A 79 18.98 8.25 5.77
CA GLU A 79 19.97 9.20 6.24
C GLU A 79 21.22 8.51 6.79
N ALA A 80 21.03 7.39 7.48
CA ALA A 80 22.13 6.63 8.06
C ALA A 80 23.08 5.99 7.02
N ASN A 81 22.58 5.72 5.81
CA ASN A 81 23.37 5.16 4.71
C ASN A 81 22.84 5.65 3.35
N PRO A 82 23.34 6.75 2.80
CA PRO A 82 22.85 7.32 1.56
C PRO A 82 23.13 6.47 0.30
N PHE A 83 23.91 5.39 0.44
CA PHE A 83 24.13 4.40 -0.64
C PHE A 83 23.09 3.28 -0.63
N ALA A 84 22.34 3.12 0.46
CA ALA A 84 21.21 2.21 0.53
C ALA A 84 19.97 2.86 -0.12
N GLU A 85 19.07 2.02 -0.59
CA GLU A 85 17.80 2.45 -1.17
C GLU A 85 16.71 1.44 -0.84
N TYR A 86 15.51 1.92 -0.58
CA TYR A 86 14.32 1.09 -0.45
C TYR A 86 13.07 1.84 -0.91
N GLN A 87 11.99 1.12 -1.14
CA GLN A 87 10.72 1.71 -1.52
C GLN A 87 9.77 1.80 -0.33
N VAL A 88 9.00 2.87 -0.33
CA VAL A 88 7.96 3.16 0.66
C VAL A 88 6.64 3.40 -0.05
N ALA A 89 5.60 2.72 0.39
CA ALA A 89 4.23 3.05 0.01
C ALA A 89 3.69 4.11 0.97
N GLU A 90 3.36 5.28 0.43
CA GLU A 90 2.69 6.34 1.16
C GLU A 90 1.21 6.34 0.82
N LEU A 91 0.35 6.15 1.81
CA LEU A 91 -1.09 6.27 1.69
C LEU A 91 -1.53 7.61 2.25
N PHE A 92 -2.21 8.40 1.42
CA PHE A 92 -2.78 9.69 1.81
C PHE A 92 -4.19 9.46 2.34
N LEU A 93 -4.32 9.42 3.66
CA LEU A 93 -5.59 9.08 4.29
C LEU A 93 -6.62 10.20 4.08
N PRO A 94 -7.85 9.84 3.67
CA PRO A 94 -8.90 10.81 3.40
C PRO A 94 -9.21 11.73 4.57
N ASP A 95 -9.88 12.87 4.27
CA ASP A 95 -10.37 13.82 5.26
C ASP A 95 -9.29 14.40 6.19
N GLY A 96 -8.08 14.58 5.64
CA GLY A 96 -6.95 15.14 6.40
C GLY A 96 -6.34 14.17 7.40
N GLY A 97 -6.52 12.86 7.18
CA GLY A 97 -6.00 11.81 8.07
C GLY A 97 -4.48 11.65 8.06
N GLY A 98 -3.76 12.41 7.22
CA GLY A 98 -2.31 12.35 7.15
C GLY A 98 -1.77 11.28 6.21
N VAL A 99 -0.49 10.96 6.38
CA VAL A 99 0.23 9.99 5.53
C VAL A 99 0.63 8.79 6.36
N PHE A 100 0.25 7.62 5.89
CA PHE A 100 0.66 6.33 6.46
C PHE A 100 1.71 5.68 5.56
N ARG A 101 2.84 5.25 6.14
CA ARG A 101 4.01 4.76 5.39
C ARG A 101 4.32 3.31 5.71
N THR A 102 4.44 2.50 4.64
CA THR A 102 4.86 1.11 4.71
C THR A 102 6.22 0.92 4.02
N TYR A 103 7.15 0.28 4.71
CA TYR A 103 8.41 -0.20 4.09
C TYR A 103 8.08 -1.38 3.19
N CYS A 104 8.28 -1.22 1.88
CA CYS A 104 7.93 -2.24 0.87
C CYS A 104 9.03 -3.30 0.73
N HIS A 105 8.61 -4.55 0.45
CA HIS A 105 9.48 -5.70 0.12
C HIS A 105 10.93 -5.58 0.63
N PRO A 106 11.14 -5.59 1.96
CA PRO A 106 12.46 -5.33 2.55
C PRO A 106 13.50 -6.34 2.05
N GLY A 107 14.68 -5.83 1.66
CA GLY A 107 15.75 -6.63 1.08
C GLY A 107 15.78 -6.65 -0.45
N TYR A 108 14.82 -6.00 -1.13
CA TYR A 108 14.77 -5.97 -2.60
C TYR A 108 15.92 -5.17 -3.21
N TYR A 109 16.10 -3.90 -2.80
CA TYR A 109 17.20 -3.06 -3.29
C TYR A 109 18.46 -3.19 -2.44
N SER A 110 18.29 -3.09 -1.14
CA SER A 110 19.40 -3.14 -0.18
C SER A 110 19.15 -4.23 0.84
N PRO A 111 20.16 -5.09 1.12
CA PRO A 111 20.00 -6.16 2.12
C PRO A 111 19.87 -5.62 3.54
N GLU A 112 20.42 -4.46 3.82
CA GLU A 112 20.32 -3.78 5.11
C GLU A 112 18.96 -3.09 5.23
N ILE A 113 18.25 -3.35 6.33
CA ILE A 113 16.94 -2.74 6.61
C ILE A 113 17.15 -1.61 7.62
N LEU A 114 17.02 -0.38 7.14
CA LEU A 114 17.16 0.84 7.93
C LEU A 114 15.80 1.53 8.04
N ILE A 115 15.30 1.65 9.27
CA ILE A 115 13.99 2.23 9.52
C ILE A 115 14.12 3.74 9.73
N GLU A 116 13.61 4.50 8.75
CA GLU A 116 13.50 5.96 8.86
C GLU A 116 12.41 6.36 9.84
N PRO A 117 12.49 7.57 10.42
CA PRO A 117 11.37 8.15 11.17
C PRO A 117 10.09 8.17 10.33
N ASN A 118 8.94 8.00 10.97
CA ASN A 118 7.62 8.01 10.33
C ASN A 118 7.36 6.82 9.38
N ILE A 119 8.07 5.72 9.52
CA ILE A 119 7.65 4.42 8.98
C ILE A 119 6.72 3.77 10.00
N HIS A 120 5.55 3.34 9.57
CA HIS A 120 4.50 2.83 10.45
C HIS A 120 4.28 1.32 10.31
N ALA A 121 4.67 0.77 9.16
CA ALA A 121 4.50 -0.64 8.82
C ALA A 121 5.65 -1.16 7.96
N ILE A 122 5.80 -2.48 7.91
CA ILE A 122 6.76 -3.17 7.06
C ILE A 122 6.12 -4.42 6.48
N GLU A 123 6.39 -4.71 5.22
CA GLU A 123 5.88 -5.90 4.55
C GLU A 123 6.60 -7.14 5.03
N ILE A 124 5.85 -8.12 5.51
CA ILE A 124 6.35 -9.45 5.86
C ILE A 124 6.01 -10.48 4.79
N ASP A 125 5.00 -10.24 3.99
CA ASP A 125 4.64 -11.06 2.83
C ASP A 125 4.25 -10.14 1.67
N ASN A 126 4.92 -10.37 0.51
CA ASN A 126 4.64 -9.67 -0.73
C ASN A 126 4.53 -10.72 -1.84
N TYR A 127 3.37 -10.82 -2.48
CA TYR A 127 3.09 -11.90 -3.43
C TYR A 127 4.12 -12.04 -4.55
N ILE A 128 4.64 -10.92 -5.10
CA ILE A 128 5.61 -10.96 -6.20
C ILE A 128 7.07 -10.83 -5.77
N HIS A 129 7.36 -10.28 -4.60
CA HIS A 129 8.72 -10.06 -4.08
C HIS A 129 9.02 -10.78 -2.77
N ASN A 130 8.34 -11.89 -2.51
CA ASN A 130 8.41 -12.56 -1.21
C ASN A 130 9.78 -13.23 -0.94
N TRP A 131 10.49 -13.65 -1.96
CA TRP A 131 11.78 -14.33 -1.83
C TRP A 131 12.91 -13.43 -1.32
N HIS A 132 12.76 -12.11 -1.34
CA HIS A 132 13.71 -11.16 -0.73
C HIS A 132 13.50 -11.01 0.78
N ILE A 133 12.31 -11.32 1.27
CA ILE A 133 11.91 -11.00 2.63
C ILE A 133 12.40 -12.07 3.60
N ARG A 134 13.30 -11.67 4.51
CA ARG A 134 13.73 -12.49 5.62
C ARG A 134 12.75 -12.32 6.78
N LYS A 135 11.72 -13.18 6.83
CA LYS A 135 10.55 -13.02 7.70
C LYS A 135 10.91 -12.92 9.19
N ASP A 136 11.85 -13.73 9.67
CA ASP A 136 12.28 -13.69 11.07
C ASP A 136 12.93 -12.35 11.42
N GLN A 137 13.80 -11.84 10.56
CA GLN A 137 14.43 -10.53 10.71
C GLN A 137 13.41 -9.40 10.66
N VAL A 138 12.48 -9.45 9.73
CA VAL A 138 11.42 -8.44 9.60
C VAL A 138 10.51 -8.43 10.83
N SER A 139 10.13 -9.59 11.35
CA SER A 139 9.33 -9.69 12.58
C SER A 139 10.03 -9.08 13.78
N GLU A 140 11.34 -9.31 13.92
CA GLU A 140 12.17 -8.74 14.99
C GLU A 140 12.24 -7.21 14.87
N ILE A 141 12.52 -6.70 13.68
CA ILE A 141 12.57 -5.25 13.40
C ILE A 141 11.20 -4.59 13.67
N ALA A 142 10.12 -5.22 13.24
CA ALA A 142 8.77 -4.71 13.50
C ALA A 142 8.47 -4.60 14.99
N SER A 143 8.89 -5.60 15.78
CA SER A 143 8.74 -5.59 17.23
C SER A 143 9.58 -4.48 17.89
N GLU A 144 10.83 -4.30 17.46
CA GLU A 144 11.74 -3.28 18.00
C GLU A 144 11.27 -1.86 17.72
N HIS A 145 10.66 -1.62 16.55
CA HIS A 145 10.24 -0.30 16.08
C HIS A 145 8.73 -0.05 16.19
N ASP A 146 7.98 -0.95 16.79
CA ASP A 146 6.50 -0.88 16.86
C ASP A 146 5.84 -0.69 15.48
N LEU A 147 6.26 -1.48 14.51
CA LEU A 147 5.71 -1.45 13.15
C LEU A 147 4.61 -2.48 12.99
N MET A 148 3.56 -2.12 12.25
CA MET A 148 2.57 -3.08 11.78
C MET A 148 3.20 -4.01 10.73
N LEU A 149 2.84 -5.30 10.78
CA LEU A 149 3.22 -6.26 9.73
C LEU A 149 2.16 -6.27 8.64
N MET A 150 2.59 -6.13 7.37
CA MET A 150 1.71 -6.09 6.22
C MET A 150 1.92 -7.30 5.31
N GLU A 151 0.81 -7.86 4.87
CA GLU A 151 0.76 -8.85 3.79
C GLU A 151 0.06 -8.19 2.61
N VAL A 152 0.73 -8.13 1.46
CA VAL A 152 0.30 -7.36 0.29
C VAL A 152 0.48 -8.14 -1.00
N SER A 153 -0.28 -7.78 -2.03
CA SER A 153 -0.14 -8.41 -3.35
C SER A 153 0.97 -7.79 -4.19
N ASP A 154 1.20 -6.50 -4.09
CA ASP A 154 2.06 -5.73 -5.01
C ASP A 154 1.63 -5.93 -6.48
N ALA A 155 0.31 -5.96 -6.68
CA ALA A 155 -0.32 -6.36 -7.94
C ALA A 155 -0.04 -5.36 -9.06
N HIS A 156 0.52 -5.86 -10.18
CA HIS A 156 0.75 -5.13 -11.42
C HIS A 156 -0.22 -5.54 -12.54
N ASN A 157 -1.18 -6.40 -12.22
CA ASN A 157 -2.31 -6.76 -13.06
C ASN A 157 -3.57 -6.93 -12.22
N LEU A 158 -4.72 -6.84 -12.86
CA LEU A 158 -6.01 -6.84 -12.17
C LEU A 158 -6.24 -8.12 -11.34
N GLU A 159 -5.89 -9.27 -11.89
CA GLU A 159 -6.15 -10.58 -11.28
C GLU A 159 -5.37 -10.80 -9.98
N ASN A 160 -4.26 -10.11 -9.80
CA ASN A 160 -3.44 -10.24 -8.61
C ASN A 160 -3.89 -9.34 -7.44
N ILE A 161 -4.73 -8.34 -7.70
CA ILE A 161 -5.28 -7.49 -6.64
C ILE A 161 -6.07 -8.36 -5.66
N GLY A 162 -5.69 -8.30 -4.38
CA GLY A 162 -6.34 -9.02 -3.31
C GLY A 162 -5.83 -10.44 -3.06
N LEU A 163 -4.82 -10.93 -3.79
CA LEU A 163 -4.22 -12.25 -3.54
C LEU A 163 -3.52 -12.33 -2.19
N ARG A 164 -3.15 -11.20 -1.64
CA ARG A 164 -2.73 -11.03 -0.23
C ARG A 164 -3.48 -9.83 0.35
N HIS A 165 -3.69 -9.84 1.63
CA HIS A 165 -4.31 -8.74 2.35
C HIS A 165 -3.88 -8.75 3.82
N THR A 166 -4.06 -7.64 4.48
CA THR A 166 -3.87 -7.51 5.92
C THR A 166 -5.21 -7.18 6.57
N GLU A 167 -5.51 -7.80 7.70
CA GLU A 167 -6.63 -7.38 8.55
C GLU A 167 -6.23 -6.15 9.35
N VAL A 168 -6.85 -5.01 9.05
CA VAL A 168 -6.48 -3.69 9.57
C VAL A 168 -7.68 -2.99 10.17
N ASP A 169 -7.47 -2.37 11.32
CA ASP A 169 -8.40 -1.36 11.83
C ASP A 169 -8.05 -0.01 11.19
N LEU A 170 -8.98 0.61 10.48
CA LEU A 170 -8.75 1.93 9.86
C LEU A 170 -8.34 2.97 10.89
N ASP A 171 -8.93 2.95 12.09
CA ASP A 171 -8.58 3.89 13.17
C ASP A 171 -7.11 3.77 13.56
N GLU A 172 -6.52 2.58 13.47
CA GLU A 172 -5.09 2.39 13.73
C GLU A 172 -4.23 3.08 12.66
N LEU A 173 -4.60 2.99 11.37
CA LEU A 173 -3.89 3.70 10.32
C LEU A 173 -3.91 5.22 10.56
N TYR A 174 -5.09 5.77 10.88
CA TYR A 174 -5.22 7.20 11.18
C TYR A 174 -4.46 7.63 12.43
N THR A 175 -4.42 6.77 13.45
CA THR A 175 -3.68 7.06 14.70
C THR A 175 -2.17 7.10 14.47
N ARG A 176 -1.64 6.23 13.61
CA ARG A 176 -0.21 6.14 13.31
C ARG A 176 0.24 7.18 12.28
N ALA A 177 -0.65 7.60 11.38
CA ALA A 177 -0.33 8.53 10.30
C ALA A 177 0.19 9.87 10.84
N VAL A 178 1.08 10.48 10.06
CA VAL A 178 1.64 11.80 10.35
C VAL A 178 1.07 12.84 9.39
N PRO A 179 1.02 14.14 9.77
CA PRO A 179 0.55 15.16 8.87
C PRO A 179 1.31 15.16 7.54
N GLU A 180 0.59 15.44 6.44
CA GLU A 180 1.21 15.67 5.15
C GLU A 180 2.09 16.92 5.24
N ALA A 181 3.33 16.78 4.79
CA ALA A 181 4.31 17.87 4.84
C ALA A 181 4.07 18.92 3.74
#